data_8816bc2d63507e94ae9112a9f086b7ff
#
_entry.id   8816bc2d63507e94ae9112a9f086b7ff
#
_cell.length_a   1.000
_cell.length_b   1.000
_cell.length_c   1.000
_cell.angle_alpha   90.00
_cell.angle_beta   90.00
_cell.angle_gamma   90.00
#
_symmetry.space_group_name_H-M   'P 1'
#
loop_
_entity.id
_entity.type
_entity.pdbx_description
1 polymer ?
#
loop_
_entity_poly.entity_id
_entity_poly.type
_entity_poly.pdbx_seq_one_letter_code
_entity_poly.pdbx_strand_id
1 'polypeptide(L)'
;MSDDKPIVTSSGPAELDDARYEDAVRSALPGLGALTTVALAGMTAAAVLTGLPDAAVVGLAAAAGLVAVLAFASWVWRDEMPLPELIAVSMVLVPAGGGVLGLVLSDDVTWSLAILAALALIGPSLLSTRWVVGVIYTVWVGWLAGLAAADLPEWPLGWFGAGGIVTVAAVAASVSRRRMAERLADLTATAASTSVRDPMTGLANRQGLSMLGQQIVENARRSGDAVHCVYVDIDQLRHVNEVAGHEAGDDVVVAVADALRSITRATDVVARWGGDEFCVVGPGPGMSPMELERRLRERVLLSAPVPPDVWDPKVCAGGSMLAPWDSGTLDTLLGKADQEMYLRRALRRGGPRTRAQAAAEEEQQRNT
;
A
#
# COMPACT_ATOMS: atom_id res chain seq x y z
N MET A 1 -7.91 -33.29 -19.79
CA MET A 1 -7.34 -32.97 -18.46
C MET A 1 -6.98 -31.52 -18.53
N SER A 2 -7.82 -30.70 -17.93
CA SER A 2 -7.87 -29.24 -18.07
C SER A 2 -6.68 -28.61 -17.32
N ASP A 3 -5.82 -27.91 -18.05
CA ASP A 3 -4.73 -27.10 -17.49
C ASP A 3 -5.32 -25.81 -16.94
N ASP A 4 -5.67 -25.85 -15.66
CA ASP A 4 -6.13 -24.70 -14.89
C ASP A 4 -4.86 -23.91 -14.42
N LYS A 5 -4.39 -23.01 -15.29
CA LYS A 5 -3.42 -22.00 -14.86
C LYS A 5 -4.11 -21.06 -13.89
N PRO A 6 -3.59 -20.85 -12.69
CA PRO A 6 -4.13 -19.84 -11.79
C PRO A 6 -3.97 -18.46 -12.47
N ILE A 7 -5.11 -17.85 -12.73
CA ILE A 7 -5.19 -16.42 -13.09
C ILE A 7 -4.61 -15.66 -11.90
N VAL A 8 -3.46 -15.02 -12.08
CA VAL A 8 -2.96 -14.02 -11.14
C VAL A 8 -3.97 -12.88 -11.17
N THR A 9 -4.90 -12.92 -10.24
CA THR A 9 -5.80 -11.81 -9.98
C THR A 9 -4.94 -10.66 -9.50
N SER A 10 -4.87 -9.59 -10.28
CA SER A 10 -4.47 -8.28 -9.77
C SER A 10 -5.31 -8.04 -8.52
N SER A 11 -4.66 -7.80 -7.38
CA SER A 11 -5.33 -7.45 -6.14
C SER A 11 -6.34 -6.34 -6.45
N GLY A 12 -7.63 -6.66 -6.27
CA GLY A 12 -8.71 -5.74 -6.59
C GLY A 12 -8.65 -4.53 -5.64
N PRO A 13 -9.30 -3.41 -5.99
CA PRO A 13 -9.33 -2.22 -5.13
C PRO A 13 -9.78 -2.51 -3.70
N ALA A 14 -10.57 -3.56 -3.47
CA ALA A 14 -11.01 -3.99 -2.14
C ALA A 14 -9.87 -4.61 -1.30
N GLU A 15 -8.93 -5.36 -1.88
CA GLU A 15 -7.78 -5.94 -1.15
C GLU A 15 -6.75 -4.86 -0.78
N LEU A 16 -6.57 -3.85 -1.62
CA LEU A 16 -5.72 -2.69 -1.30
C LEU A 16 -6.31 -1.83 -0.18
N ASP A 17 -7.63 -1.72 -0.10
CA ASP A 17 -8.32 -1.01 0.98
C ASP A 17 -8.21 -1.76 2.31
N ASP A 18 -8.31 -3.10 2.30
CA ASP A 18 -8.15 -3.93 3.50
C ASP A 18 -6.73 -3.85 4.06
N ALA A 19 -5.70 -3.91 3.23
CA ALA A 19 -4.30 -3.80 3.66
C ALA A 19 -3.98 -2.43 4.30
N ARG A 20 -4.44 -1.34 3.70
CA ARG A 20 -4.28 0.03 4.25
C ARG A 20 -5.02 0.21 5.56
N TYR A 21 -6.18 -0.41 5.68
CA TYR A 21 -6.97 -0.42 6.91
C TYR A 21 -6.22 -1.14 8.04
N GLU A 22 -5.69 -2.33 7.78
CA GLU A 22 -4.89 -3.07 8.76
C GLU A 22 -3.67 -2.29 9.24
N ASP A 23 -2.94 -1.63 8.34
CA ASP A 23 -1.80 -0.78 8.69
C ASP A 23 -2.20 0.41 9.57
N ALA A 24 -3.36 1.01 9.31
CA ALA A 24 -3.88 2.09 10.14
C ALA A 24 -4.22 1.59 11.56
N VAL A 25 -4.83 0.41 11.69
CA VAL A 25 -5.10 -0.21 13.00
C VAL A 25 -3.78 -0.55 13.70
N ARG A 26 -2.84 -1.20 13.05
CA ARG A 26 -1.50 -1.54 13.60
C ARG A 26 -0.78 -0.29 14.12
N SER A 27 -0.87 0.82 13.39
CA SER A 27 -0.24 2.08 13.81
C SER A 27 -0.85 2.70 15.07
N ALA A 28 -2.12 2.41 15.35
CA ALA A 28 -2.83 2.93 16.52
C ALA A 28 -2.65 2.07 17.79
N LEU A 29 -2.30 0.78 17.64
CA LEU A 29 -2.21 -0.17 18.76
C LEU A 29 -1.30 0.26 19.90
N PRO A 30 -0.05 0.77 19.68
CA PRO A 30 0.81 1.18 20.79
C PRO A 30 0.22 2.29 21.62
N GLY A 31 -0.36 3.30 20.97
CA GLY A 31 -1.02 4.43 21.64
C GLY A 31 -2.25 4.00 22.42
N LEU A 32 -3.09 3.15 21.84
CA LEU A 32 -4.26 2.57 22.49
C LEU A 32 -3.85 1.76 23.73
N GLY A 33 -2.86 0.88 23.58
CA GLY A 33 -2.36 0.06 24.67
C GLY A 33 -1.79 0.88 25.82
N ALA A 34 -1.05 1.97 25.52
CA ALA A 34 -0.56 2.88 26.56
C ALA A 34 -1.70 3.54 27.34
N LEU A 35 -2.71 4.08 26.65
CA LEU A 35 -3.90 4.67 27.29
C LEU A 35 -4.66 3.65 28.15
N THR A 36 -4.85 2.45 27.64
CA THR A 36 -5.54 1.37 28.37
C THR A 36 -4.75 0.91 29.60
N THR A 37 -3.44 0.85 29.49
CA THR A 37 -2.56 0.51 30.63
C THR A 37 -2.69 1.55 31.74
N VAL A 38 -2.69 2.84 31.41
CA VAL A 38 -2.88 3.94 32.38
C VAL A 38 -4.27 3.86 33.00
N ALA A 39 -5.31 3.59 32.23
CA ALA A 39 -6.67 3.42 32.75
C ALA A 39 -6.75 2.24 33.75
N LEU A 40 -6.20 1.08 33.42
CA LEU A 40 -6.19 -0.09 34.29
C LEU A 40 -5.34 0.12 35.55
N ALA A 41 -4.21 0.84 35.46
CA ALA A 41 -3.41 1.21 36.63
C ALA A 41 -4.20 2.13 37.57
N GLY A 42 -4.93 3.11 37.04
CA GLY A 42 -5.84 3.96 37.79
C GLY A 42 -6.95 3.17 38.47
N MET A 43 -7.56 2.21 37.78
CA MET A 43 -8.56 1.30 38.32
C MET A 43 -7.98 0.41 39.45
N THR A 44 -6.76 -0.11 39.29
CA THR A 44 -6.08 -0.88 40.33
C THR A 44 -5.87 -0.02 41.60
N ALA A 45 -5.41 1.22 41.42
CA ALA A 45 -5.26 2.16 42.55
C ALA A 45 -6.61 2.47 43.23
N ALA A 46 -7.67 2.70 42.47
CA ALA A 46 -9.01 2.89 42.98
C ALA A 46 -9.51 1.64 43.74
N ALA A 47 -9.28 0.44 43.24
CA ALA A 47 -9.63 -0.83 43.89
C ALA A 47 -8.97 -0.96 45.27
N VAL A 48 -7.71 -0.58 45.41
CA VAL A 48 -6.99 -0.57 46.68
C VAL A 48 -7.62 0.45 47.65
N LEU A 49 -7.91 1.65 47.15
CA LEU A 49 -8.46 2.73 47.99
C LEU A 49 -9.89 2.45 48.46
N THR A 50 -10.70 1.76 47.67
CA THR A 50 -12.09 1.39 47.99
C THR A 50 -12.20 0.07 48.77
N GLY A 51 -11.07 -0.60 49.05
CA GLY A 51 -11.04 -1.82 49.82
C GLY A 51 -11.65 -3.05 49.14
N LEU A 52 -11.55 -3.10 47.79
CA LEU A 52 -11.94 -4.27 47.02
C LEU A 52 -11.15 -5.54 47.47
N PRO A 53 -11.72 -6.75 47.28
CA PRO A 53 -11.01 -7.99 47.60
C PRO A 53 -9.66 -8.07 46.90
N ASP A 54 -8.63 -8.58 47.61
CA ASP A 54 -7.25 -8.71 47.09
C ASP A 54 -7.20 -9.40 45.72
N ALA A 55 -8.05 -10.42 45.53
CA ALA A 55 -8.14 -11.14 44.25
C ALA A 55 -8.56 -10.21 43.06
N ALA A 56 -9.45 -9.23 43.30
CA ALA A 56 -9.86 -8.25 42.27
C ALA A 56 -8.74 -7.26 41.98
N VAL A 57 -8.04 -6.79 43.03
CA VAL A 57 -6.87 -5.91 42.89
C VAL A 57 -5.75 -6.58 42.08
N VAL A 58 -5.42 -7.83 42.41
CA VAL A 58 -4.44 -8.62 41.67
C VAL A 58 -4.87 -8.87 40.23
N GLY A 59 -6.16 -9.16 39.99
CA GLY A 59 -6.71 -9.34 38.65
C GLY A 59 -6.58 -8.10 37.76
N LEU A 60 -6.90 -6.91 38.30
CA LEU A 60 -6.76 -5.62 37.60
C LEU A 60 -5.29 -5.28 37.32
N ALA A 61 -4.39 -5.52 38.28
CA ALA A 61 -2.96 -5.32 38.10
C ALA A 61 -2.38 -6.26 37.02
N ALA A 62 -2.79 -7.54 37.03
CA ALA A 62 -2.40 -8.51 36.01
C ALA A 62 -2.92 -8.11 34.61
N ALA A 63 -4.16 -7.64 34.51
CA ALA A 63 -4.73 -7.12 33.27
C ALA A 63 -3.95 -5.91 32.75
N ALA A 64 -3.57 -4.97 33.62
CA ALA A 64 -2.74 -3.83 33.27
C ALA A 64 -1.37 -4.27 32.74
N GLY A 65 -0.73 -5.23 33.39
CA GLY A 65 0.54 -5.82 32.95
C GLY A 65 0.43 -6.50 31.58
N LEU A 66 -0.62 -7.30 31.36
CA LEU A 66 -0.87 -7.95 30.09
C LEU A 66 -1.06 -6.95 28.95
N VAL A 67 -1.88 -5.90 29.15
CA VAL A 67 -2.12 -4.84 28.15
C VAL A 67 -0.82 -4.07 27.87
N ALA A 68 -0.01 -3.78 28.89
CA ALA A 68 1.30 -3.14 28.71
C ALA A 68 2.24 -3.99 27.85
N VAL A 69 2.28 -5.32 28.08
CA VAL A 69 3.05 -6.25 27.24
C VAL A 69 2.53 -6.27 25.81
N LEU A 70 1.21 -6.33 25.60
CA LEU A 70 0.62 -6.27 24.26
C LEU A 70 0.91 -4.95 23.55
N ALA A 71 0.87 -3.82 24.28
CA ALA A 71 1.21 -2.51 23.76
C ALA A 71 2.69 -2.44 23.32
N PHE A 72 3.59 -2.96 24.14
CA PHE A 72 5.02 -3.02 23.83
C PHE A 72 5.28 -3.96 22.64
N ALA A 73 4.67 -5.13 22.62
CA ALA A 73 4.78 -6.08 21.52
C ALA A 73 4.27 -5.48 20.20
N SER A 74 3.15 -4.75 20.23
CA SER A 74 2.61 -4.05 19.06
C SER A 74 3.51 -2.91 18.56
N TRP A 75 4.35 -2.35 19.41
CA TRP A 75 5.35 -1.35 19.03
C TRP A 75 6.58 -1.98 18.39
N VAL A 76 7.07 -3.11 18.95
CA VAL A 76 8.28 -3.79 18.48
C VAL A 76 8.05 -4.58 17.19
N TRP A 77 6.93 -5.32 17.11
CA TRP A 77 6.59 -6.20 15.97
C TRP A 77 5.42 -5.67 15.15
N ARG A 78 5.41 -4.37 14.93
CA ARG A 78 4.29 -3.67 14.29
C ARG A 78 3.85 -4.30 12.98
N ASP A 79 4.80 -4.66 12.11
CA ASP A 79 4.52 -5.14 10.76
C ASP A 79 4.15 -6.62 10.70
N GLU A 80 4.52 -7.39 11.75
CA GLU A 80 4.29 -8.84 11.84
C GLU A 80 3.09 -9.20 12.73
N MET A 81 2.41 -8.20 13.35
CA MET A 81 1.36 -8.43 14.34
C MET A 81 0.14 -9.10 13.69
N PRO A 82 -0.24 -10.33 14.13
CA PRO A 82 -1.43 -10.99 13.61
C PRO A 82 -2.70 -10.37 14.19
N LEU A 83 -3.78 -10.33 13.41
CA LEU A 83 -5.13 -9.95 13.85
C LEU A 83 -5.19 -8.62 14.64
N PRO A 84 -4.70 -7.50 14.08
CA PRO A 84 -4.57 -6.23 14.81
C PRO A 84 -5.91 -5.71 15.35
N GLU A 85 -7.02 -5.99 14.68
CA GLU A 85 -8.37 -5.61 15.13
C GLU A 85 -8.76 -6.31 16.43
N LEU A 86 -8.49 -7.62 16.57
CA LEU A 86 -8.80 -8.37 17.79
C LEU A 86 -7.99 -7.89 18.97
N ILE A 87 -6.73 -7.50 18.75
CA ILE A 87 -5.89 -6.90 19.77
C ILE A 87 -6.47 -5.56 20.20
N ALA A 88 -6.87 -4.69 19.26
CA ALA A 88 -7.51 -3.40 19.55
C ALA A 88 -8.82 -3.60 20.34
N VAL A 89 -9.66 -4.55 19.94
CA VAL A 89 -10.90 -4.89 20.66
C VAL A 89 -10.61 -5.34 22.09
N SER A 90 -9.62 -6.23 22.30
CA SER A 90 -9.25 -6.69 23.63
C SER A 90 -8.76 -5.56 24.54
N MET A 91 -8.00 -4.60 24.01
CA MET A 91 -7.53 -3.42 24.73
C MET A 91 -8.67 -2.50 25.20
N VAL A 92 -9.84 -2.53 24.55
CA VAL A 92 -11.03 -1.79 24.97
C VAL A 92 -11.90 -2.62 25.93
N LEU A 93 -12.10 -3.91 25.66
CA LEU A 93 -12.98 -4.74 26.47
C LEU A 93 -12.40 -5.12 27.85
N VAL A 94 -11.09 -5.21 28.00
CA VAL A 94 -10.44 -5.53 29.27
C VAL A 94 -10.74 -4.48 30.36
N PRO A 95 -10.54 -3.16 30.14
CA PRO A 95 -10.91 -2.16 31.15
C PRO A 95 -12.43 -2.06 31.38
N ALA A 96 -13.25 -2.26 30.33
CA ALA A 96 -14.70 -2.31 30.50
C ALA A 96 -15.12 -3.46 31.42
N GLY A 97 -14.56 -4.67 31.23
CA GLY A 97 -14.78 -5.81 32.09
C GLY A 97 -14.33 -5.58 33.53
N GLY A 98 -13.18 -4.93 33.72
CA GLY A 98 -12.70 -4.51 35.02
C GLY A 98 -13.67 -3.52 35.73
N GLY A 99 -14.25 -2.57 34.98
CA GLY A 99 -15.26 -1.66 35.49
C GLY A 99 -16.54 -2.38 35.93
N VAL A 100 -17.03 -3.34 35.15
CA VAL A 100 -18.19 -4.17 35.51
C VAL A 100 -17.90 -5.01 36.77
N LEU A 101 -16.70 -5.62 36.82
CA LEU A 101 -16.30 -6.41 37.99
C LEU A 101 -16.25 -5.54 39.27
N GLY A 102 -15.64 -4.36 39.19
CA GLY A 102 -15.57 -3.41 40.29
C GLY A 102 -16.97 -2.99 40.78
N LEU A 103 -17.88 -2.69 39.82
CA LEU A 103 -19.28 -2.34 40.13
C LEU A 103 -20.00 -3.46 40.92
N VAL A 104 -19.86 -4.72 40.47
CA VAL A 104 -20.54 -5.88 41.09
C VAL A 104 -19.93 -6.23 42.45
N LEU A 105 -18.61 -6.06 42.64
CA LEU A 105 -17.94 -6.45 43.89
C LEU A 105 -18.01 -5.39 45.00
N SER A 106 -18.21 -4.12 44.66
CA SER A 106 -18.24 -3.00 45.62
C SER A 106 -19.60 -2.36 45.76
N ASP A 107 -20.58 -2.72 44.93
CA ASP A 107 -21.88 -2.05 44.84
C ASP A 107 -21.75 -0.53 44.68
N ASP A 108 -20.65 -0.06 44.04
CA ASP A 108 -20.33 1.35 43.82
C ASP A 108 -20.42 1.72 42.34
N VAL A 109 -21.40 2.57 42.04
CA VAL A 109 -21.66 3.05 40.67
C VAL A 109 -20.50 3.84 40.06
N THR A 110 -19.57 4.34 40.89
CA THR A 110 -18.39 5.09 40.37
C THR A 110 -17.50 4.29 39.45
N TRP A 111 -17.53 2.96 39.54
CA TRP A 111 -16.85 2.05 38.59
C TRP A 111 -17.36 2.16 37.16
N SER A 112 -18.56 2.75 36.97
CA SER A 112 -19.07 3.11 35.64
C SER A 112 -18.16 4.11 34.89
N LEU A 113 -17.30 4.86 35.58
CA LEU A 113 -16.30 5.72 34.96
C LEU A 113 -15.32 4.93 34.08
N ALA A 114 -14.93 3.73 34.51
CA ALA A 114 -14.04 2.87 33.72
C ALA A 114 -14.72 2.37 32.44
N ILE A 115 -16.01 2.10 32.51
CA ILE A 115 -16.83 1.68 31.36
C ILE A 115 -16.98 2.85 30.38
N LEU A 116 -17.24 4.08 30.89
CA LEU A 116 -17.29 5.29 30.08
C LEU A 116 -15.93 5.57 29.39
N ALA A 117 -14.84 5.41 30.14
CA ALA A 117 -13.49 5.56 29.58
C ALA A 117 -13.23 4.51 28.46
N ALA A 118 -13.66 3.25 28.64
CA ALA A 118 -13.56 2.22 27.61
C ALA A 118 -14.38 2.58 26.35
N LEU A 119 -15.60 3.10 26.53
CA LEU A 119 -16.41 3.59 25.40
C LEU A 119 -15.73 4.74 24.65
N ALA A 120 -15.09 5.67 25.37
CA ALA A 120 -14.36 6.78 24.74
C ALA A 120 -13.16 6.31 23.89
N LEU A 121 -12.51 5.20 24.27
CA LEU A 121 -11.39 4.62 23.55
C LEU A 121 -11.79 3.96 22.21
N ILE A 122 -13.07 3.66 22.01
CA ILE A 122 -13.56 3.04 20.76
C ILE A 122 -13.35 3.96 19.57
N GLY A 123 -13.66 5.24 19.70
CA GLY A 123 -13.57 6.23 18.62
C GLY A 123 -12.18 6.31 17.98
N PRO A 124 -11.10 6.45 18.75
CA PRO A 124 -9.74 6.51 18.21
C PRO A 124 -9.15 5.17 17.78
N SER A 125 -9.73 4.04 18.13
CA SER A 125 -9.06 2.73 18.04
C SER A 125 -9.51 1.87 16.89
N LEU A 126 -10.79 1.87 16.58
CA LEU A 126 -11.41 0.92 15.67
C LEU A 126 -11.92 1.65 14.43
N LEU A 127 -11.43 1.23 13.25
CA LEU A 127 -11.85 1.81 11.98
C LEU A 127 -13.04 1.06 11.35
N SER A 128 -13.19 -0.25 11.59
CA SER A 128 -14.29 -1.05 11.02
C SER A 128 -15.63 -0.80 11.75
N THR A 129 -16.70 -0.49 11.01
CA THR A 129 -18.03 -0.20 11.58
C THR A 129 -18.60 -1.39 12.34
N ARG A 130 -18.40 -2.60 11.84
CA ARG A 130 -18.86 -3.83 12.48
C ARG A 130 -18.25 -4.02 13.87
N TRP A 131 -16.95 -3.74 14.01
CA TRP A 131 -16.26 -3.83 15.29
C TRP A 131 -16.68 -2.71 16.25
N VAL A 132 -16.82 -1.47 15.77
CA VAL A 132 -17.34 -0.35 16.59
C VAL A 132 -18.71 -0.68 17.15
N VAL A 133 -19.65 -1.15 16.32
CA VAL A 133 -21.00 -1.51 16.77
C VAL A 133 -20.96 -2.70 17.73
N GLY A 134 -20.19 -3.75 17.40
CA GLY A 134 -20.07 -4.93 18.24
C GLY A 134 -19.50 -4.64 19.63
N VAL A 135 -18.45 -3.83 19.72
CA VAL A 135 -17.82 -3.45 20.99
C VAL A 135 -18.75 -2.55 21.81
N ILE A 136 -19.39 -1.54 21.21
CA ILE A 136 -20.36 -0.70 21.89
C ILE A 136 -21.49 -1.56 22.49
N TYR A 137 -22.04 -2.47 21.67
CA TYR A 137 -23.09 -3.38 22.12
C TYR A 137 -22.62 -4.23 23.31
N THR A 138 -21.44 -4.84 23.22
CA THR A 138 -20.87 -5.69 24.27
C THR A 138 -20.65 -4.93 25.57
N VAL A 139 -20.10 -3.70 25.49
CA VAL A 139 -19.87 -2.86 26.67
C VAL A 139 -21.18 -2.43 27.32
N TRP A 140 -22.19 -2.04 26.55
CA TRP A 140 -23.51 -1.67 27.07
C TRP A 140 -24.23 -2.86 27.74
N VAL A 141 -24.21 -4.03 27.09
CA VAL A 141 -24.82 -5.25 27.68
C VAL A 141 -24.11 -5.65 28.96
N GLY A 142 -22.77 -5.64 28.98
CA GLY A 142 -21.98 -5.93 30.16
C GLY A 142 -22.27 -4.96 31.30
N TRP A 143 -22.37 -3.66 31.00
CA TRP A 143 -22.70 -2.64 31.99
C TRP A 143 -24.11 -2.83 32.58
N LEU A 144 -25.11 -3.05 31.73
CA LEU A 144 -26.49 -3.33 32.18
C LEU A 144 -26.58 -4.58 33.05
N ALA A 145 -25.85 -5.65 32.68
CA ALA A 145 -25.78 -6.87 33.46
C ALA A 145 -25.10 -6.62 34.81
N GLY A 146 -24.01 -5.81 34.85
CA GLY A 146 -23.35 -5.42 36.09
C GLY A 146 -24.27 -4.60 37.03
N LEU A 147 -25.00 -3.64 36.48
CA LEU A 147 -25.99 -2.85 37.25
C LEU A 147 -27.11 -3.72 37.80
N ALA A 148 -27.54 -4.73 37.06
CA ALA A 148 -28.57 -5.68 37.51
C ALA A 148 -28.08 -6.65 38.59
N ALA A 149 -26.75 -6.90 38.64
CA ALA A 149 -26.13 -7.80 39.60
C ALA A 149 -25.67 -7.10 40.88
N ALA A 150 -25.45 -5.78 40.83
CA ALA A 150 -25.03 -4.95 41.96
C ALA A 150 -26.24 -4.59 42.84
N ASP A 151 -26.04 -4.56 44.17
CA ASP A 151 -27.09 -4.14 45.17
C ASP A 151 -27.04 -2.62 45.34
N LEU A 152 -27.52 -1.87 44.33
CA LEU A 152 -27.50 -0.44 44.32
C LEU A 152 -28.78 0.13 44.97
N PRO A 153 -28.65 1.13 45.86
CA PRO A 153 -29.80 1.73 46.54
C PRO A 153 -30.75 2.46 45.59
N GLU A 154 -30.25 2.99 44.49
CA GLU A 154 -31.02 3.72 43.46
C GLU A 154 -30.46 3.45 42.07
N TRP A 155 -31.32 3.44 41.05
CA TRP A 155 -30.91 3.32 39.67
C TRP A 155 -30.13 4.57 39.20
N PRO A 156 -28.93 4.41 38.65
CA PRO A 156 -28.03 5.52 38.31
C PRO A 156 -28.40 6.20 36.98
N LEU A 157 -29.61 6.80 36.91
CA LEU A 157 -30.14 7.37 35.64
C LEU A 157 -29.20 8.39 34.99
N GLY A 158 -28.47 9.18 35.78
CA GLY A 158 -27.53 10.16 35.26
C GLY A 158 -26.37 9.52 34.45
N TRP A 159 -25.98 8.30 34.80
CA TRP A 159 -24.91 7.58 34.12
C TRP A 159 -25.32 7.08 32.73
N PHE A 160 -26.62 6.79 32.51
CA PHE A 160 -27.11 6.45 31.17
C PHE A 160 -27.01 7.64 30.23
N GLY A 161 -27.26 8.86 30.70
CA GLY A 161 -27.08 10.09 29.96
C GLY A 161 -25.59 10.27 29.56
N ALA A 162 -24.69 10.12 30.55
CA ALA A 162 -23.24 10.18 30.29
C ALA A 162 -22.77 9.11 29.30
N GLY A 163 -23.22 7.86 29.48
CA GLY A 163 -22.92 6.77 28.57
C GLY A 163 -23.38 7.01 27.12
N GLY A 164 -24.61 7.55 26.99
CA GLY A 164 -25.14 7.96 25.69
C GLY A 164 -24.30 9.04 25.02
N ILE A 165 -23.93 10.09 25.74
CA ILE A 165 -23.07 11.17 25.21
C ILE A 165 -21.71 10.63 24.78
N VAL A 166 -21.05 9.83 25.61
CA VAL A 166 -19.74 9.22 25.28
C VAL A 166 -19.86 8.31 24.07
N THR A 167 -20.92 7.51 23.96
CA THR A 167 -21.17 6.65 22.81
C THR A 167 -21.30 7.46 21.51
N VAL A 168 -22.11 8.53 21.54
CA VAL A 168 -22.28 9.42 20.38
C VAL A 168 -20.94 10.07 20.00
N ALA A 169 -20.18 10.54 20.98
CA ALA A 169 -18.86 11.14 20.76
C ALA A 169 -17.87 10.10 20.14
N ALA A 170 -17.86 8.87 20.63
CA ALA A 170 -17.03 7.79 20.11
C ALA A 170 -17.38 7.43 18.66
N VAL A 171 -18.67 7.33 18.33
CA VAL A 171 -19.13 7.11 16.96
C VAL A 171 -18.77 8.28 16.05
N ALA A 172 -18.97 9.52 16.51
CA ALA A 172 -18.62 10.72 15.75
C ALA A 172 -17.11 10.79 15.48
N ALA A 173 -16.28 10.46 16.48
CA ALA A 173 -14.82 10.38 16.33
C ALA A 173 -14.40 9.30 15.32
N SER A 174 -15.00 8.10 15.37
CA SER A 174 -14.79 7.02 14.41
C SER A 174 -15.10 7.46 12.97
N VAL A 175 -16.27 8.07 12.75
CA VAL A 175 -16.70 8.55 11.43
C VAL A 175 -15.78 9.67 10.94
N SER A 176 -15.40 10.59 11.82
CA SER A 176 -14.50 11.70 11.48
C SER A 176 -13.12 11.20 11.04
N ARG A 177 -12.55 10.22 11.75
CA ARG A 177 -11.27 9.62 11.39
C ARG A 177 -11.30 8.91 10.04
N ARG A 178 -12.36 8.16 9.75
CA ARG A 178 -12.54 7.54 8.43
C ARG A 178 -12.54 8.55 7.31
N ARG A 179 -13.38 9.58 7.44
CA ARG A 179 -13.44 10.66 6.45
C ARG A 179 -12.09 11.36 6.28
N MET A 180 -11.32 11.49 7.36
CA MET A 180 -9.98 12.08 7.29
C MET A 180 -9.00 11.16 6.57
N ALA A 181 -9.03 9.84 6.84
CA ALA A 181 -8.21 8.84 6.15
C ALA A 181 -8.53 8.77 4.65
N GLU A 182 -9.82 8.75 4.29
CA GLU A 182 -10.28 8.81 2.90
C GLU A 182 -9.77 10.08 2.18
N ARG A 183 -9.93 11.24 2.81
CA ARG A 183 -9.44 12.52 2.24
C ARG A 183 -7.92 12.54 2.06
N LEU A 184 -7.17 12.00 3.02
CA LEU A 184 -5.71 11.90 2.89
C LEU A 184 -5.32 10.96 1.75
N ALA A 185 -6.00 9.83 1.60
CA ALA A 185 -5.79 8.92 0.49
C ALA A 185 -6.09 9.58 -0.86
N ASP A 186 -7.20 10.32 -0.96
CA ASP A 186 -7.56 11.07 -2.17
C ASP A 186 -6.54 12.17 -2.50
N LEU A 187 -6.07 12.91 -1.49
CA LEU A 187 -5.06 13.95 -1.67
C LEU A 187 -3.72 13.36 -2.12
N THR A 188 -3.31 12.23 -1.55
CA THR A 188 -2.07 11.55 -1.97
C THR A 188 -2.19 10.97 -3.37
N ALA A 189 -3.33 10.38 -3.72
CA ALA A 189 -3.61 9.89 -5.08
C ALA A 189 -3.63 11.05 -6.10
N THR A 190 -4.25 12.17 -5.74
CA THR A 190 -4.28 13.37 -6.59
C THR A 190 -2.88 13.97 -6.75
N ALA A 191 -2.10 14.07 -5.68
CA ALA A 191 -0.72 14.54 -5.73
C ALA A 191 0.16 13.62 -6.60
N ALA A 192 -0.01 12.32 -6.49
CA ALA A 192 0.68 11.33 -7.34
C ALA A 192 0.26 11.45 -8.81
N SER A 193 -1.03 11.67 -9.09
CA SER A 193 -1.56 11.83 -10.45
C SER A 193 -1.17 13.15 -11.11
N THR A 194 -0.84 14.19 -10.33
CA THR A 194 -0.33 15.48 -10.85
C THR A 194 1.20 15.51 -10.93
N SER A 195 1.89 14.51 -10.38
CA SER A 195 3.34 14.41 -10.53
C SER A 195 3.70 14.13 -11.98
N VAL A 196 4.64 14.88 -12.52
CA VAL A 196 5.21 14.67 -13.86
C VAL A 196 6.45 13.76 -13.84
N ARG A 197 6.82 13.26 -12.64
CA ARG A 197 7.98 12.38 -12.45
C ARG A 197 7.60 11.05 -11.84
N ASP A 198 8.32 10.01 -12.24
CA ASP A 198 8.28 8.69 -11.63
C ASP A 198 9.03 8.70 -10.29
N PRO A 199 8.42 8.30 -9.17
CA PRO A 199 9.04 8.41 -7.84
C PRO A 199 10.23 7.47 -7.65
N MET A 200 10.29 6.34 -8.36
CA MET A 200 11.38 5.36 -8.23
C MET A 200 12.62 5.81 -8.98
N THR A 201 12.46 6.28 -10.22
CA THR A 201 13.58 6.57 -11.12
C THR A 201 13.91 8.07 -11.23
N GLY A 202 13.00 8.95 -10.78
CA GLY A 202 13.11 10.41 -10.95
C GLY A 202 13.04 10.88 -12.41
N LEU A 203 12.82 9.98 -13.37
CA LEU A 203 12.55 10.30 -14.77
C LEU A 203 11.16 10.95 -14.92
N ALA A 204 10.86 11.47 -16.11
CA ALA A 204 9.47 11.81 -16.40
C ALA A 204 8.60 10.53 -16.31
N ASN A 205 7.39 10.65 -15.82
CA ASN A 205 6.40 9.60 -15.92
C ASN A 205 5.60 9.76 -17.24
N ARG A 206 4.64 8.88 -17.47
CA ARG A 206 3.78 8.93 -18.68
C ARG A 206 3.15 10.30 -18.91
N GLN A 207 2.67 10.96 -17.85
CA GLN A 207 2.07 12.29 -17.93
C GLN A 207 3.12 13.36 -18.24
N GLY A 208 4.29 13.30 -17.60
CA GLY A 208 5.41 14.18 -17.88
C GLY A 208 5.91 14.06 -19.31
N LEU A 209 5.99 12.82 -19.84
CA LEU A 209 6.33 12.60 -21.24
C LEU A 209 5.27 13.18 -22.19
N SER A 210 3.98 13.02 -21.88
CA SER A 210 2.90 13.60 -22.69
C SER A 210 3.02 15.10 -22.78
N MET A 211 3.25 15.79 -21.65
CA MET A 211 3.39 17.26 -21.63
C MET A 211 4.66 17.73 -22.33
N LEU A 212 5.82 17.20 -21.96
CA LEU A 212 7.12 17.64 -22.49
C LEU A 212 7.33 17.20 -23.94
N GLY A 213 6.87 16.00 -24.30
CA GLY A 213 6.95 15.47 -25.64
C GLY A 213 6.08 16.23 -26.64
N GLN A 214 4.87 16.68 -26.23
CA GLN A 214 4.06 17.57 -27.06
C GLN A 214 4.77 18.90 -27.34
N GLN A 215 5.41 19.49 -26.32
CA GLN A 215 6.19 20.72 -26.52
C GLN A 215 7.35 20.50 -27.50
N ILE A 216 8.04 19.34 -27.44
CA ILE A 216 9.10 19.00 -28.38
C ILE A 216 8.54 18.92 -29.81
N VAL A 217 7.41 18.21 -30.02
CA VAL A 217 6.76 18.11 -31.34
C VAL A 217 6.34 19.47 -31.87
N GLU A 218 5.75 20.32 -31.04
CA GLU A 218 5.33 21.65 -31.44
C GLU A 218 6.51 22.60 -31.76
N ASN A 219 7.58 22.51 -30.97
CA ASN A 219 8.80 23.28 -31.22
C ASN A 219 9.47 22.82 -32.49
N ALA A 220 9.60 21.52 -32.71
CA ALA A 220 10.18 20.95 -33.92
C ALA A 220 9.42 21.36 -35.21
N ARG A 221 8.08 21.40 -35.14
CA ARG A 221 7.24 21.93 -36.26
C ARG A 221 7.52 23.39 -36.58
N ARG A 222 7.78 24.21 -35.56
CA ARG A 222 8.09 25.62 -35.73
C ARG A 222 9.49 25.86 -36.28
N SER A 223 10.46 25.06 -35.85
CA SER A 223 11.86 25.17 -36.30
C SER A 223 12.14 24.40 -37.60
N GLY A 224 11.24 23.54 -38.06
CA GLY A 224 11.46 22.67 -39.21
C GLY A 224 12.37 21.51 -38.92
N ASP A 225 12.43 21.05 -37.68
CA ASP A 225 13.22 19.92 -37.22
C ASP A 225 12.42 18.61 -37.20
N ALA A 226 13.12 17.47 -37.29
CA ALA A 226 12.51 16.17 -37.03
C ALA A 226 12.35 15.94 -35.52
N VAL A 227 11.52 14.97 -35.14
CA VAL A 227 11.41 14.46 -33.77
C VAL A 227 11.59 12.96 -33.78
N HIS A 228 12.47 12.46 -32.91
CA HIS A 228 12.68 11.02 -32.76
C HIS A 228 12.01 10.52 -31.46
N CYS A 229 11.66 9.24 -31.47
CA CYS A 229 11.28 8.47 -30.30
C CYS A 229 11.98 7.12 -30.30
N VAL A 230 12.46 6.68 -29.12
CA VAL A 230 12.90 5.32 -28.89
C VAL A 230 12.12 4.75 -27.71
N TYR A 231 11.42 3.66 -27.95
CA TYR A 231 10.71 2.89 -26.93
C TYR A 231 11.60 1.75 -26.49
N VAL A 232 11.72 1.51 -25.17
CA VAL A 232 12.66 0.57 -24.57
C VAL A 232 11.94 -0.30 -23.56
N ASP A 233 12.18 -1.59 -23.57
CA ASP A 233 11.63 -2.58 -22.64
C ASP A 233 12.79 -3.42 -22.05
N ILE A 234 12.76 -3.65 -20.73
CA ILE A 234 13.76 -4.47 -20.03
C ILE A 234 13.43 -5.94 -20.24
N ASP A 235 14.32 -6.68 -20.88
CA ASP A 235 14.14 -8.11 -21.04
C ASP A 235 14.40 -8.86 -19.73
N GLN A 236 13.50 -9.81 -19.40
CA GLN A 236 13.63 -10.74 -18.26
C GLN A 236 13.54 -10.10 -16.86
N LEU A 237 12.99 -8.90 -16.70
CA LEU A 237 12.82 -8.30 -15.37
C LEU A 237 11.99 -9.21 -14.44
N ARG A 238 10.97 -9.88 -14.97
CA ARG A 238 10.20 -10.86 -14.22
C ARG A 238 11.05 -12.00 -13.65
N HIS A 239 12.00 -12.50 -14.41
CA HIS A 239 12.94 -13.54 -13.96
C HIS A 239 13.81 -13.03 -12.80
N VAL A 240 14.31 -11.79 -12.86
CA VAL A 240 15.05 -11.17 -11.76
C VAL A 240 14.19 -11.13 -10.49
N ASN A 241 12.94 -10.70 -10.61
CA ASN A 241 12.02 -10.67 -9.47
C ASN A 241 11.76 -12.05 -8.86
N GLU A 242 11.66 -13.09 -9.71
CA GLU A 242 11.42 -14.47 -9.26
C GLU A 242 12.66 -15.11 -8.59
N VAL A 243 13.87 -14.76 -9.01
CA VAL A 243 15.12 -15.36 -8.51
C VAL A 243 15.75 -14.57 -7.37
N ALA A 244 15.76 -13.24 -7.46
CA ALA A 244 16.48 -12.35 -6.53
C ALA A 244 15.55 -11.42 -5.72
N GLY A 245 14.22 -11.50 -5.95
CA GLY A 245 13.24 -10.68 -5.24
C GLY A 245 12.94 -9.33 -5.92
N HIS A 246 11.85 -8.69 -5.49
CA HIS A 246 11.39 -7.42 -6.09
C HIS A 246 12.38 -6.27 -5.91
N GLU A 247 13.09 -6.22 -4.80
CA GLU A 247 14.10 -5.21 -4.51
C GLU A 247 15.23 -5.21 -5.55
N ALA A 248 15.70 -6.41 -5.92
CA ALA A 248 16.69 -6.58 -7.00
C ALA A 248 16.15 -6.15 -8.38
N GLY A 249 14.88 -6.39 -8.64
CA GLY A 249 14.21 -5.89 -9.85
C GLY A 249 14.10 -4.37 -9.89
N ASP A 250 13.81 -3.75 -8.76
CA ASP A 250 13.77 -2.30 -8.62
C ASP A 250 15.16 -1.69 -8.86
N ASP A 251 16.23 -2.30 -8.35
CA ASP A 251 17.62 -1.89 -8.60
C ASP A 251 17.96 -1.94 -10.10
N VAL A 252 17.51 -2.98 -10.81
CA VAL A 252 17.67 -3.08 -12.27
C VAL A 252 16.94 -1.94 -12.98
N VAL A 253 15.70 -1.63 -12.60
CA VAL A 253 14.91 -0.53 -13.18
C VAL A 253 15.61 0.81 -12.96
N VAL A 254 16.12 1.08 -11.75
CA VAL A 254 16.86 2.30 -11.42
C VAL A 254 18.16 2.40 -12.22
N ALA A 255 18.92 1.29 -12.32
CA ALA A 255 20.17 1.26 -13.09
C ALA A 255 19.95 1.54 -14.59
N VAL A 256 18.87 1.00 -15.18
CA VAL A 256 18.47 1.27 -16.56
C VAL A 256 18.06 2.73 -16.74
N ALA A 257 17.31 3.29 -15.80
CA ALA A 257 16.91 4.71 -15.82
C ALA A 257 18.11 5.66 -15.80
N ASP A 258 19.08 5.41 -14.92
CA ASP A 258 20.31 6.21 -14.80
C ASP A 258 21.21 6.06 -16.02
N ALA A 259 21.28 4.85 -16.57
CA ALA A 259 21.99 4.59 -17.82
C ALA A 259 21.36 5.38 -18.96
N LEU A 260 20.03 5.31 -19.15
CA LEU A 260 19.31 6.08 -20.17
C LEU A 260 19.57 7.57 -20.04
N ARG A 261 19.47 8.13 -18.82
CA ARG A 261 19.76 9.54 -18.54
C ARG A 261 21.19 9.92 -18.92
N SER A 262 22.16 9.03 -18.72
CA SER A 262 23.56 9.31 -18.98
C SER A 262 23.96 9.25 -20.46
N ILE A 263 23.23 8.47 -21.28
CA ILE A 263 23.55 8.28 -22.70
C ILE A 263 22.71 9.15 -23.65
N THR A 264 21.64 9.76 -23.16
CA THR A 264 20.77 10.68 -23.93
C THR A 264 21.23 12.12 -23.78
N ARG A 265 20.76 12.98 -24.66
CA ARG A 265 21.09 14.42 -24.66
C ARG A 265 20.27 15.16 -23.63
N ALA A 266 20.74 16.31 -23.16
CA ALA A 266 19.97 17.19 -22.28
C ALA A 266 18.66 17.70 -22.91
N THR A 267 18.58 17.71 -24.25
CA THR A 267 17.38 18.09 -25.03
C THR A 267 16.36 16.97 -25.13
N ASP A 268 16.75 15.73 -24.80
CA ASP A 268 15.88 14.56 -24.88
C ASP A 268 15.12 14.40 -23.57
N VAL A 269 13.84 14.10 -23.64
CA VAL A 269 13.02 13.71 -22.51
C VAL A 269 13.07 12.22 -22.38
N VAL A 270 13.57 11.76 -21.23
CA VAL A 270 13.56 10.33 -20.84
C VAL A 270 12.45 10.12 -19.84
N ALA A 271 11.60 9.14 -20.10
CA ALA A 271 10.46 8.82 -19.27
C ALA A 271 10.34 7.33 -18.98
N ARG A 272 9.83 7.00 -17.79
CA ARG A 272 9.33 5.67 -17.48
C ARG A 272 7.85 5.60 -17.88
N TRP A 273 7.54 4.75 -18.86
CA TRP A 273 6.21 4.63 -19.43
C TRP A 273 5.35 3.60 -18.69
N GLY A 274 5.97 2.53 -18.25
CA GLY A 274 5.36 1.41 -17.52
C GLY A 274 6.32 0.80 -16.50
N GLY A 275 6.04 -0.41 -16.05
CA GLY A 275 6.86 -1.12 -15.06
C GLY A 275 8.32 -1.29 -15.51
N ASP A 276 8.49 -1.89 -16.68
CA ASP A 276 9.75 -2.23 -17.36
C ASP A 276 9.97 -1.45 -18.65
N GLU A 277 9.10 -0.49 -18.96
CA GLU A 277 9.07 0.25 -20.21
C GLU A 277 9.53 1.70 -20.06
N PHE A 278 10.37 2.16 -20.97
CA PHE A 278 10.89 3.51 -21.03
C PHE A 278 10.72 4.11 -22.43
N CYS A 279 10.67 5.44 -22.48
CA CYS A 279 10.60 6.22 -23.72
C CYS A 279 11.64 7.33 -23.71
N VAL A 280 12.30 7.55 -24.83
CA VAL A 280 13.17 8.69 -25.08
C VAL A 280 12.61 9.46 -26.26
N VAL A 281 12.30 10.75 -26.08
CA VAL A 281 11.77 11.64 -27.12
C VAL A 281 12.62 12.90 -27.19
N GLY A 282 13.05 13.26 -28.37
CA GLY A 282 13.89 14.45 -28.55
C GLY A 282 13.88 15.03 -29.96
N PRO A 283 14.43 16.24 -30.13
CA PRO A 283 14.56 16.88 -31.44
C PRO A 283 15.64 16.22 -32.29
N GLY A 284 15.45 16.28 -33.60
CA GLY A 284 16.37 15.74 -34.60
C GLY A 284 16.28 14.20 -34.77
N PRO A 285 17.21 13.58 -35.48
CA PRO A 285 17.15 12.16 -35.82
C PRO A 285 17.40 11.20 -34.64
N GLY A 286 17.99 11.69 -33.55
CA GLY A 286 18.25 10.87 -32.36
C GLY A 286 19.26 9.75 -32.55
N MET A 287 19.30 8.84 -31.57
CA MET A 287 20.11 7.63 -31.58
C MET A 287 19.30 6.47 -32.17
N SER A 288 19.94 5.60 -32.96
CA SER A 288 19.24 4.39 -33.43
C SER A 288 18.96 3.43 -32.27
N PRO A 289 17.87 2.63 -32.33
CA PRO A 289 17.56 1.65 -31.28
C PRO A 289 18.72 0.69 -30.97
N MET A 290 19.43 0.20 -31.97
CA MET A 290 20.58 -0.70 -31.80
C MET A 290 21.76 -0.04 -31.07
N GLU A 291 22.05 1.22 -31.38
CA GLU A 291 23.12 1.96 -30.71
C GLU A 291 22.74 2.30 -29.27
N LEU A 292 21.45 2.64 -29.02
CA LEU A 292 20.93 2.85 -27.67
C LEU A 292 21.06 1.56 -26.84
N GLU A 293 20.61 0.41 -27.35
CA GLU A 293 20.73 -0.89 -26.67
C GLU A 293 22.19 -1.21 -26.31
N ARG A 294 23.12 -0.98 -27.24
CA ARG A 294 24.55 -1.22 -27.02
C ARG A 294 25.11 -0.34 -25.89
N ARG A 295 24.89 0.97 -25.96
CA ARG A 295 25.38 1.92 -24.95
C ARG A 295 24.75 1.70 -23.59
N LEU A 296 23.45 1.41 -23.58
CA LEU A 296 22.74 1.11 -22.35
C LEU A 296 23.29 -0.13 -21.67
N ARG A 297 23.50 -1.21 -22.42
CA ARG A 297 24.14 -2.43 -21.91
C ARG A 297 25.52 -2.14 -21.31
N GLU A 298 26.37 -1.43 -22.02
CA GLU A 298 27.71 -1.06 -21.53
C GLU A 298 27.63 -0.26 -20.21
N ARG A 299 26.65 0.66 -20.12
CA ARG A 299 26.50 1.51 -18.96
C ARG A 299 25.95 0.75 -17.75
N VAL A 300 24.95 -0.10 -17.95
CA VAL A 300 24.36 -0.92 -16.88
C VAL A 300 25.37 -1.95 -16.36
N LEU A 301 26.19 -2.55 -17.21
CA LEU A 301 27.26 -3.46 -16.77
C LEU A 301 28.26 -2.79 -15.81
N LEU A 302 28.48 -1.47 -15.92
CA LEU A 302 29.36 -0.73 -15.00
C LEU A 302 28.72 -0.52 -13.61
N SER A 303 27.40 -0.44 -13.53
CA SER A 303 26.67 -0.29 -12.25
C SER A 303 26.44 -1.63 -11.54
N ALA A 304 26.43 -2.73 -12.31
CA ALA A 304 26.23 -4.11 -11.84
C ALA A 304 25.16 -4.25 -10.74
N PRO A 305 23.90 -3.85 -11.03
CA PRO A 305 22.83 -3.79 -10.01
C PRO A 305 22.52 -5.17 -9.43
N VAL A 306 22.72 -6.22 -10.23
CA VAL A 306 22.57 -7.62 -9.84
C VAL A 306 23.71 -8.48 -10.46
N PRO A 307 24.01 -9.66 -9.89
CA PRO A 307 25.02 -10.56 -10.47
C PRO A 307 24.69 -10.97 -11.92
N PRO A 308 25.70 -11.13 -12.79
CA PRO A 308 25.50 -11.48 -14.21
C PRO A 308 24.82 -12.82 -14.47
N ASP A 309 24.87 -13.75 -13.52
CA ASP A 309 24.17 -15.04 -13.55
C ASP A 309 22.68 -14.90 -13.25
N VAL A 310 22.27 -13.83 -12.56
CA VAL A 310 20.86 -13.50 -12.32
C VAL A 310 20.27 -12.74 -13.50
N TRP A 311 21.00 -11.76 -14.04
CA TRP A 311 20.55 -10.98 -15.18
C TRP A 311 21.72 -10.48 -16.03
N ASP A 312 21.69 -10.85 -17.31
CA ASP A 312 22.55 -10.26 -18.34
C ASP A 312 21.82 -9.03 -18.92
N PRO A 313 22.36 -7.79 -18.76
CA PRO A 313 21.66 -6.59 -19.20
C PRO A 313 21.23 -6.65 -20.66
N LYS A 314 19.97 -6.92 -20.89
CA LYS A 314 19.31 -6.95 -22.21
C LYS A 314 18.08 -6.10 -22.18
N VAL A 315 17.98 -5.25 -23.17
CA VAL A 315 16.79 -4.45 -23.45
C VAL A 315 16.40 -4.65 -24.91
N CYS A 316 15.14 -4.47 -25.20
CA CYS A 316 14.63 -4.39 -26.55
C CYS A 316 14.20 -2.97 -26.83
N ALA A 317 14.71 -2.37 -27.90
CA ALA A 317 14.36 -1.01 -28.28
C ALA A 317 13.78 -0.95 -29.69
N GLY A 318 12.77 -0.09 -29.89
CA GLY A 318 12.20 0.25 -31.19
C GLY A 318 12.21 1.77 -31.38
N GLY A 319 12.37 2.24 -32.59
CA GLY A 319 12.50 3.65 -32.89
C GLY A 319 11.49 4.14 -33.91
N SER A 320 11.15 5.42 -33.82
CA SER A 320 10.35 6.09 -34.84
C SER A 320 10.80 7.54 -34.99
N MET A 321 10.44 8.16 -36.09
CA MET A 321 10.76 9.54 -36.38
C MET A 321 9.57 10.19 -37.07
N LEU A 322 9.28 11.44 -36.69
CA LEU A 322 8.44 12.37 -37.43
C LEU A 322 9.35 13.31 -38.21
N ALA A 323 9.21 13.34 -39.52
CA ALA A 323 9.89 14.32 -40.32
C ALA A 323 9.23 15.72 -40.13
N PRO A 324 9.94 16.83 -40.46
CA PRO A 324 9.41 18.17 -40.28
C PRO A 324 8.06 18.45 -40.97
N TRP A 325 7.81 17.77 -42.07
CA TRP A 325 6.59 17.90 -42.88
C TRP A 325 5.48 16.90 -42.49
N ASP A 326 5.75 15.99 -41.56
CA ASP A 326 4.75 15.02 -41.10
C ASP A 326 3.71 15.67 -40.19
N SER A 327 2.43 15.36 -40.42
CA SER A 327 1.32 15.79 -39.55
C SER A 327 1.09 14.92 -38.33
N GLY A 328 1.96 13.96 -38.09
CA GLY A 328 1.85 13.00 -36.97
C GLY A 328 1.91 13.66 -35.60
N THR A 329 1.29 13.05 -34.61
CA THR A 329 1.28 13.48 -33.20
C THR A 329 2.32 12.71 -32.37
N LEU A 330 2.53 13.15 -31.13
CA LEU A 330 3.34 12.40 -30.17
C LEU A 330 2.83 10.94 -30.02
N ASP A 331 1.51 10.75 -29.95
CA ASP A 331 0.93 9.40 -29.82
C ASP A 331 1.21 8.53 -31.05
N THR A 332 1.19 9.12 -32.24
CA THR A 332 1.55 8.42 -33.46
C THR A 332 3.03 8.01 -33.47
N LEU A 333 3.89 8.89 -32.94
CA LEU A 333 5.33 8.66 -32.83
C LEU A 333 5.62 7.52 -31.84
N LEU A 334 5.01 7.58 -30.64
CA LEU A 334 5.13 6.54 -29.60
C LEU A 334 4.61 5.20 -30.10
N GLY A 335 3.42 5.16 -30.73
CA GLY A 335 2.82 3.93 -31.22
C GLY A 335 3.67 3.23 -32.30
N LYS A 336 4.32 4.00 -33.19
CA LYS A 336 5.23 3.43 -34.19
C LYS A 336 6.51 2.88 -33.55
N ALA A 337 7.07 3.54 -32.55
CA ALA A 337 8.26 3.07 -31.84
C ALA A 337 7.96 1.78 -31.05
N ASP A 338 6.82 1.70 -30.37
CA ASP A 338 6.35 0.51 -29.68
C ASP A 338 6.16 -0.66 -30.65
N GLN A 339 5.50 -0.42 -31.79
CA GLN A 339 5.30 -1.44 -32.81
C GLN A 339 6.63 -1.99 -33.37
N GLU A 340 7.62 -1.15 -33.62
CA GLU A 340 8.95 -1.57 -34.06
C GLU A 340 9.64 -2.40 -32.94
N MET A 341 9.59 -1.95 -31.69
CA MET A 341 10.14 -2.69 -30.54
C MET A 341 9.51 -4.10 -30.46
N TYR A 342 8.19 -4.18 -30.54
CA TYR A 342 7.47 -5.46 -30.49
C TYR A 342 7.92 -6.41 -31.61
N LEU A 343 8.03 -5.91 -32.85
CA LEU A 343 8.50 -6.71 -33.99
C LEU A 343 9.94 -7.19 -33.79
N ARG A 344 10.85 -6.34 -33.30
CA ARG A 344 12.24 -6.70 -33.01
C ARG A 344 12.33 -7.75 -31.90
N ARG A 345 11.49 -7.61 -30.84
CA ARG A 345 11.40 -8.60 -29.76
C ARG A 345 10.89 -9.95 -30.25
N ALA A 346 9.89 -9.96 -31.14
CA ALA A 346 9.39 -11.18 -31.75
C ALA A 346 10.46 -11.89 -32.61
N LEU A 347 11.21 -11.14 -33.39
CA LEU A 347 12.32 -11.68 -34.21
C LEU A 347 13.43 -12.28 -33.34
N ARG A 348 13.79 -11.66 -32.21
CA ARG A 348 14.80 -12.19 -31.28
C ARG A 348 14.36 -13.48 -30.58
N ARG A 349 13.07 -13.67 -30.35
CA ARG A 349 12.50 -14.88 -29.74
C ARG A 349 12.25 -16.02 -30.72
N GLY A 350 12.73 -15.93 -31.96
CA GLY A 350 12.62 -16.98 -32.99
C GLY A 350 11.53 -16.73 -34.03
N GLY A 351 11.06 -15.49 -34.16
CA GLY A 351 10.04 -15.07 -35.11
C GLY A 351 8.61 -15.54 -34.74
N PRO A 352 7.58 -15.00 -35.35
CA PRO A 352 6.23 -15.54 -35.22
C PRO A 352 6.26 -16.97 -35.79
N ARG A 353 5.95 -17.96 -34.95
CA ARG A 353 5.81 -19.35 -35.41
C ARG A 353 4.84 -19.36 -36.60
N THR A 354 5.33 -19.72 -37.75
CA THR A 354 4.46 -19.90 -38.93
C THR A 354 3.45 -21.02 -38.62
N ARG A 355 2.20 -20.89 -39.09
CA ARG A 355 1.18 -21.94 -38.92
C ARG A 355 1.69 -23.34 -39.31
N ALA A 356 2.66 -23.41 -40.24
CA ALA A 356 3.32 -24.64 -40.65
C ALA A 356 4.23 -25.24 -39.57
N GLN A 357 4.90 -24.41 -38.75
CA GLN A 357 5.75 -24.90 -37.66
C GLN A 357 4.90 -25.38 -36.45
N ALA A 358 3.80 -24.69 -36.14
CA ALA A 358 2.88 -25.14 -35.13
C ALA A 358 2.17 -26.47 -35.51
N ALA A 359 1.81 -26.63 -36.78
CA ALA A 359 1.21 -27.89 -37.31
C ALA A 359 2.23 -29.06 -37.29
N ALA A 360 3.50 -28.81 -37.57
CA ALA A 360 4.55 -29.84 -37.50
C ALA A 360 4.85 -30.30 -36.06
N GLU A 361 4.80 -29.41 -35.09
CA GLU A 361 4.96 -29.75 -33.65
C GLU A 361 3.74 -30.53 -33.11
N GLU A 362 2.51 -30.20 -33.54
CA GLU A 362 1.29 -30.94 -33.19
C GLU A 362 1.28 -32.34 -33.79
N GLU A 363 1.83 -32.51 -35.01
CA GLU A 363 1.96 -33.82 -35.68
C GLU A 363 3.04 -34.68 -35.01
N GLN A 364 4.12 -34.09 -34.52
CA GLN A 364 5.19 -34.77 -33.80
C GLN A 364 4.74 -35.20 -32.38
N GLN A 365 3.91 -34.42 -31.71
CA GLN A 365 3.29 -34.77 -30.41
C GLN A 365 2.22 -35.85 -30.52
N ARG A 366 1.57 -36.03 -31.67
CA ARG A 366 0.63 -37.13 -31.93
C ARG A 366 1.28 -38.47 -32.23
N ASN A 367 2.56 -38.46 -32.64
CA ASN A 367 3.31 -39.66 -33.01
C ASN A 367 4.27 -40.15 -31.92
N THR A 368 4.22 -39.55 -30.71
CA THR A 368 4.92 -40.00 -29.49
C THR A 368 3.92 -40.41 -28.43
#